data_d43179001c4360d623f49bf1293ccd03
#
_entry.id   d43179001c4360d623f49bf1293ccd03
#
_cell.length_a   1.000
_cell.length_b   1.000
_cell.length_c   1.000
_cell.angle_alpha   90.00
_cell.angle_beta   90.00
_cell.angle_gamma   90.00
#
_symmetry.space_group_name_H-M   'P 1'
#
loop_
_entity.id
_entity.type
_entity.pdbx_description
1 polymer ?
#
loop_
_entity_poly.entity_id
_entity_poly.type
_entity_poly.pdbx_seq_one_letter_code
_entity_poly.pdbx_strand_id
1 'polypeptide(L)'
;MKLEGKIALVTGTSPNIMGGIAEGLAEEGADLVCIDINPDYAEQCAQSVIAKGRKAISIACDVTDETQVTAAVARAKESFGGVDILVNGATLFNTKGILEMSVEEWRRQTDVLLTGAFLFTKLVAKQMIELGRHGNMINIISTAGHQGEPGNIGYGTAKGGLLHFTRAVAMDLAEYGIRVNSLTPTATDRAEGLERAQRWGVKWPGPRLGQRLPGWPADPGAGLPMQKLPSPSHYGKAAAFLASDEAEMITGFDLRVDGGAISKYWIWDPGS
;
A
#
# COMPACT_ATOMS: atom_id res chain seq x y z
N MET A 1 -19.17 9.89 7.76
CA MET A 1 -17.99 9.11 7.37
C MET A 1 -17.91 9.12 5.85
N LYS A 2 -16.72 9.36 5.30
CA LYS A 2 -16.52 9.55 3.84
C LYS A 2 -16.69 8.30 3.00
N LEU A 3 -16.57 7.11 3.63
CA LEU A 3 -16.56 5.81 2.97
C LEU A 3 -17.69 4.88 3.46
N GLU A 4 -18.74 5.46 4.03
CA GLU A 4 -19.88 4.67 4.53
C GLU A 4 -20.50 3.83 3.42
N GLY A 5 -20.65 2.52 3.67
CA GLY A 5 -21.19 1.55 2.71
C GLY A 5 -20.24 1.15 1.59
N LYS A 6 -18.99 1.61 1.58
CA LYS A 6 -17.96 1.19 0.63
C LYS A 6 -17.25 -0.06 1.12
N ILE A 7 -16.84 -0.92 0.18
CA ILE A 7 -16.09 -2.15 0.43
C ILE A 7 -14.66 -1.96 -0.06
N ALA A 8 -13.68 -2.02 0.85
CA ALA A 8 -12.27 -1.89 0.52
C ALA A 8 -11.55 -3.24 0.60
N LEU A 9 -10.83 -3.61 -0.45
CA LEU A 9 -9.92 -4.74 -0.48
C LEU A 9 -8.49 -4.22 -0.34
N VAL A 10 -7.78 -4.67 0.69
CA VAL A 10 -6.44 -4.21 1.04
C VAL A 10 -5.47 -5.37 1.05
N THR A 11 -4.38 -5.30 0.28
CA THR A 11 -3.36 -6.36 0.22
C THR A 11 -2.10 -6.00 1.02
N GLY A 12 -1.48 -7.00 1.65
CA GLY A 12 -0.28 -6.83 2.46
C GLY A 12 -0.55 -6.21 3.84
N THR A 13 -1.62 -6.65 4.50
CA THR A 13 -2.18 -6.06 5.74
C THR A 13 -1.33 -6.31 7.00
N SER A 14 -0.02 -6.10 6.89
CA SER A 14 0.92 -6.15 8.03
C SER A 14 0.70 -5.00 9.03
N PRO A 15 1.21 -5.10 10.26
CA PRO A 15 0.93 -4.12 11.32
C PRO A 15 1.37 -2.67 11.05
N ASN A 16 2.24 -2.42 10.07
CA ASN A 16 2.77 -1.08 9.80
C ASN A 16 1.84 -0.25 8.88
N ILE A 17 2.34 0.20 7.74
CA ILE A 17 1.65 1.12 6.81
C ILE A 17 0.27 0.59 6.43
N MET A 18 0.19 -0.67 6.01
CA MET A 18 -1.06 -1.23 5.51
C MET A 18 -2.10 -1.47 6.60
N GLY A 19 -1.66 -1.83 7.82
CA GLY A 19 -2.55 -1.86 8.98
C GLY A 19 -3.09 -0.47 9.33
N GLY A 20 -2.27 0.57 9.23
CA GLY A 20 -2.71 1.96 9.42
C GLY A 20 -3.67 2.43 8.33
N ILE A 21 -3.46 2.00 7.08
CA ILE A 21 -4.38 2.29 5.97
C ILE A 21 -5.72 1.56 6.18
N ALA A 22 -5.70 0.28 6.52
CA ALA A 22 -6.92 -0.49 6.78
C ALA A 22 -7.75 0.13 7.93
N GLU A 23 -7.11 0.48 9.04
CA GLU A 23 -7.78 1.15 10.17
C GLU A 23 -8.32 2.52 9.76
N GLY A 24 -7.57 3.31 8.96
CA GLY A 24 -8.01 4.62 8.50
C GLY A 24 -9.22 4.56 7.55
N LEU A 25 -9.28 3.57 6.66
CA LEU A 25 -10.45 3.32 5.81
C LEU A 25 -11.67 2.89 6.64
N ALA A 26 -11.47 2.05 7.65
CA ALA A 26 -12.53 1.62 8.58
C ALA A 26 -13.07 2.78 9.42
N GLU A 27 -12.21 3.67 9.91
CA GLU A 27 -12.60 4.89 10.65
C GLU A 27 -13.48 5.81 9.81
N GLU A 28 -13.29 5.81 8.50
CA GLU A 28 -14.13 6.57 7.56
C GLU A 28 -15.34 5.79 7.03
N GLY A 29 -15.60 4.58 7.54
CA GLY A 29 -16.84 3.87 7.32
C GLY A 29 -16.79 2.71 6.33
N ALA A 30 -15.62 2.35 5.80
CA ALA A 30 -15.49 1.23 4.90
C ALA A 30 -15.57 -0.13 5.63
N ASP A 31 -16.21 -1.11 5.02
CA ASP A 31 -16.05 -2.52 5.36
C ASP A 31 -14.85 -3.10 4.58
N LEU A 32 -14.14 -4.09 5.12
CA LEU A 32 -12.85 -4.49 4.57
C LEU A 32 -12.71 -5.98 4.23
N VAL A 33 -11.95 -6.23 3.17
CA VAL A 33 -11.33 -7.52 2.86
C VAL A 33 -9.82 -7.37 3.11
N CYS A 34 -9.32 -8.01 4.16
CA CYS A 34 -7.92 -7.94 4.58
C CYS A 34 -7.15 -9.12 4.00
N ILE A 35 -6.14 -8.85 3.18
CA ILE A 35 -5.36 -9.88 2.48
C ILE A 35 -3.89 -9.79 2.85
N ASP A 36 -3.31 -10.91 3.26
CA ASP A 36 -1.87 -11.07 3.48
C ASP A 36 -1.45 -12.50 3.19
N ILE A 37 -0.19 -12.73 2.83
CA ILE A 37 0.39 -14.07 2.73
C ILE A 37 0.50 -14.73 4.12
N ASN A 38 0.67 -13.91 5.17
CA ASN A 38 0.63 -14.35 6.56
C ASN A 38 -0.83 -14.31 7.05
N PRO A 39 -1.46 -15.47 7.31
CA PRO A 39 -2.85 -15.53 7.75
C PRO A 39 -3.10 -14.80 9.06
N ASP A 40 -2.14 -14.76 9.98
CA ASP A 40 -2.29 -14.05 11.26
C ASP A 40 -2.37 -12.53 11.03
N TYR A 41 -1.62 -11.97 10.07
CA TYR A 41 -1.70 -10.55 9.75
C TYR A 41 -3.05 -10.20 9.13
N ALA A 42 -3.54 -11.01 8.19
CA ALA A 42 -4.84 -10.82 7.58
C ALA A 42 -5.95 -10.86 8.63
N GLU A 43 -5.95 -11.89 9.49
CA GLU A 43 -6.95 -12.07 10.54
C GLU A 43 -6.93 -10.93 11.56
N GLN A 44 -5.77 -10.58 12.10
CA GLN A 44 -5.69 -9.53 13.11
C GLN A 44 -6.03 -8.14 12.54
N CYS A 45 -5.71 -7.90 11.26
CA CYS A 45 -6.18 -6.72 10.58
C CYS A 45 -7.71 -6.67 10.50
N ALA A 46 -8.36 -7.77 10.10
CA ALA A 46 -9.81 -7.87 10.06
C ALA A 46 -10.43 -7.66 11.45
N GLN A 47 -9.86 -8.26 12.50
CA GLN A 47 -10.32 -8.05 13.88
C GLN A 47 -10.19 -6.59 14.32
N SER A 48 -9.12 -5.88 13.93
CA SER A 48 -8.96 -4.46 14.25
C SER A 48 -10.01 -3.58 13.56
N VAL A 49 -10.45 -3.96 12.36
CA VAL A 49 -11.54 -3.30 11.63
C VAL A 49 -12.89 -3.57 12.30
N ILE A 50 -13.14 -4.81 12.71
CA ILE A 50 -14.36 -5.21 13.43
C ILE A 50 -14.46 -4.45 14.77
N ALA A 51 -13.35 -4.29 15.48
CA ALA A 51 -13.29 -3.50 16.71
C ALA A 51 -13.66 -2.01 16.52
N LYS A 52 -13.57 -1.49 15.28
CA LYS A 52 -14.05 -0.15 14.91
C LYS A 52 -15.54 -0.12 14.48
N GLY A 53 -16.27 -1.22 14.64
CA GLY A 53 -17.68 -1.33 14.31
C GLY A 53 -17.97 -1.56 12.82
N ARG A 54 -16.96 -1.96 12.04
CA ARG A 54 -17.13 -2.29 10.60
C ARG A 54 -17.13 -3.80 10.38
N LYS A 55 -17.59 -4.24 9.22
CA LYS A 55 -17.49 -5.65 8.83
C LYS A 55 -16.14 -5.89 8.16
N ALA A 56 -15.55 -7.05 8.43
CA ALA A 56 -14.33 -7.46 7.74
C ALA A 56 -14.24 -8.98 7.60
N ILE A 57 -13.52 -9.40 6.56
CA ILE A 57 -13.04 -10.77 6.38
C ILE A 57 -11.55 -10.78 6.15
N SER A 58 -10.90 -11.85 6.53
CA SER A 58 -9.50 -12.14 6.28
C SER A 58 -9.33 -13.21 5.20
N ILE A 59 -8.32 -13.06 4.35
CA ILE A 59 -7.99 -14.05 3.32
C ILE A 59 -6.46 -14.19 3.27
N ALA A 60 -5.96 -15.41 3.50
CA ALA A 60 -4.56 -15.74 3.23
C ALA A 60 -4.36 -15.91 1.71
N CYS A 61 -3.45 -15.12 1.11
CA CYS A 61 -3.24 -15.14 -0.34
C CYS A 61 -1.81 -14.70 -0.70
N ASP A 62 -1.11 -15.51 -1.50
CA ASP A 62 0.08 -15.06 -2.23
C ASP A 62 -0.40 -14.26 -3.45
N VAL A 63 -0.08 -12.96 -3.47
CA VAL A 63 -0.48 -12.05 -4.54
C VAL A 63 0.12 -12.40 -5.91
N THR A 64 1.12 -13.26 -5.95
CA THR A 64 1.76 -13.74 -7.19
C THR A 64 1.09 -14.96 -7.80
N ASP A 65 0.16 -15.59 -7.08
CA ASP A 65 -0.62 -16.75 -7.53
C ASP A 65 -1.97 -16.30 -8.10
N GLU A 66 -2.13 -16.34 -9.42
CA GLU A 66 -3.36 -15.91 -10.11
C GLU A 66 -4.60 -16.69 -9.63
N THR A 67 -4.44 -17.96 -9.26
CA THR A 67 -5.56 -18.79 -8.76
C THR A 67 -6.03 -18.29 -7.39
N GLN A 68 -5.10 -18.04 -6.47
CA GLN A 68 -5.43 -17.50 -5.15
C GLN A 68 -6.02 -16.09 -5.24
N VAL A 69 -5.46 -15.23 -6.11
CA VAL A 69 -5.99 -13.87 -6.33
C VAL A 69 -7.41 -13.92 -6.89
N THR A 70 -7.67 -14.82 -7.86
CA THR A 70 -9.01 -15.02 -8.43
C THR A 70 -10.00 -15.47 -7.35
N ALA A 71 -9.62 -16.43 -6.53
CA ALA A 71 -10.44 -16.89 -5.42
C ALA A 71 -10.71 -15.80 -4.37
N ALA A 72 -9.70 -14.99 -4.05
CA ALA A 72 -9.82 -13.89 -3.11
C ALA A 72 -10.81 -12.80 -3.59
N VAL A 73 -10.74 -12.42 -4.87
CA VAL A 73 -11.66 -11.43 -5.46
C VAL A 73 -13.08 -12.00 -5.56
N ALA A 74 -13.23 -13.29 -5.88
CA ALA A 74 -14.53 -13.96 -5.87
C ALA A 74 -15.13 -14.01 -4.45
N ARG A 75 -14.32 -14.32 -3.44
CA ARG A 75 -14.74 -14.34 -2.03
C ARG A 75 -15.17 -12.96 -1.53
N ALA A 76 -14.48 -11.89 -1.94
CA ALA A 76 -14.89 -10.52 -1.65
C ALA A 76 -16.29 -10.21 -2.23
N LYS A 77 -16.55 -10.62 -3.50
CA LYS A 77 -17.87 -10.47 -4.16
C LYS A 77 -18.96 -11.25 -3.42
N GLU A 78 -18.67 -12.49 -3.05
CA GLU A 78 -19.62 -13.35 -2.31
C GLU A 78 -19.98 -12.75 -0.94
N SER A 79 -18.99 -12.21 -0.20
CA SER A 79 -19.18 -11.72 1.16
C SER A 79 -19.84 -10.36 1.25
N PHE A 80 -19.55 -9.46 0.28
CA PHE A 80 -19.94 -8.05 0.33
C PHE A 80 -20.63 -7.54 -0.94
N GLY A 81 -20.89 -8.41 -1.92
CA GLY A 81 -21.50 -8.02 -3.20
C GLY A 81 -20.55 -7.32 -4.17
N GLY A 82 -19.27 -7.18 -3.85
CA GLY A 82 -18.23 -6.61 -4.71
C GLY A 82 -17.32 -5.61 -3.98
N VAL A 83 -16.31 -5.12 -4.69
CA VAL A 83 -15.28 -4.20 -4.20
C VAL A 83 -15.49 -2.81 -4.77
N ASP A 84 -15.41 -1.77 -3.95
CA ASP A 84 -15.46 -0.36 -4.36
C ASP A 84 -14.08 0.30 -4.34
N ILE A 85 -13.18 -0.18 -3.45
CA ILE A 85 -11.86 0.37 -3.22
C ILE A 85 -10.84 -0.77 -3.23
N LEU A 86 -9.80 -0.66 -4.06
CA LEU A 86 -8.64 -1.56 -4.05
C LEU A 86 -7.41 -0.81 -3.54
N VAL A 87 -6.71 -1.37 -2.54
CA VAL A 87 -5.41 -0.86 -2.11
C VAL A 87 -4.34 -1.94 -2.32
N ASN A 88 -3.48 -1.75 -3.30
CA ASN A 88 -2.34 -2.61 -3.58
C ASN A 88 -1.15 -2.22 -2.70
N GLY A 89 -0.91 -2.97 -1.62
CA GLY A 89 0.14 -2.69 -0.67
C GLY A 89 1.07 -3.85 -0.34
N ALA A 90 0.86 -5.04 -0.94
CA ALA A 90 1.76 -6.16 -0.76
C ALA A 90 3.19 -5.80 -1.15
N THR A 91 4.16 -6.17 -0.32
CA THR A 91 5.55 -5.80 -0.52
C THR A 91 6.51 -6.87 -0.04
N LEU A 92 7.66 -6.92 -0.68
CA LEU A 92 8.79 -7.75 -0.31
C LEU A 92 10.06 -6.90 -0.34
N PHE A 93 10.77 -6.85 0.77
CA PHE A 93 12.07 -6.18 0.85
C PHE A 93 13.20 -7.20 0.68
N ASN A 94 14.08 -6.93 -0.28
CA ASN A 94 15.37 -7.58 -0.42
C ASN A 94 16.40 -6.50 -0.75
N THR A 95 17.14 -6.07 0.26
CA THR A 95 18.08 -4.95 0.17
C THR A 95 19.41 -5.44 -0.40
N LYS A 96 19.49 -5.53 -1.72
CA LYS A 96 20.68 -5.88 -2.49
C LYS A 96 20.90 -4.89 -3.64
N GLY A 97 22.16 -4.62 -3.93
CA GLY A 97 22.60 -3.84 -5.07
C GLY A 97 22.62 -4.68 -6.35
N ILE A 98 23.00 -4.02 -7.47
CA ILE A 98 23.03 -4.64 -8.81
C ILE A 98 24.02 -5.81 -8.91
N LEU A 99 25.09 -5.79 -8.12
CA LEU A 99 26.13 -6.83 -8.16
C LEU A 99 25.78 -8.07 -7.33
N GLU A 100 24.92 -7.92 -6.30
CA GLU A 100 24.62 -8.99 -5.34
C GLU A 100 23.25 -9.65 -5.55
N MET A 101 22.33 -8.98 -6.28
CA MET A 101 20.97 -9.49 -6.48
C MET A 101 20.96 -10.60 -7.52
N SER A 102 20.45 -11.79 -7.15
CA SER A 102 20.24 -12.86 -8.12
C SER A 102 18.99 -12.60 -8.98
N VAL A 103 18.90 -13.29 -10.13
CA VAL A 103 17.74 -13.20 -11.03
C VAL A 103 16.46 -13.70 -10.35
N GLU A 104 16.55 -14.74 -9.51
CA GLU A 104 15.42 -15.26 -8.73
C GLU A 104 14.90 -14.24 -7.71
N GLU A 105 15.81 -13.59 -7.00
CA GLU A 105 15.45 -12.53 -6.03
C GLU A 105 14.83 -11.34 -6.73
N TRP A 106 15.38 -10.91 -7.86
CA TRP A 106 14.82 -9.88 -8.71
C TRP A 106 13.40 -10.22 -9.16
N ARG A 107 13.20 -11.41 -9.74
CA ARG A 107 11.89 -11.89 -10.20
C ARG A 107 10.90 -11.95 -9.03
N ARG A 108 11.28 -12.60 -7.92
CA ARG A 108 10.40 -12.71 -6.75
C ARG A 108 9.97 -11.34 -6.23
N GLN A 109 10.87 -10.37 -6.19
CA GLN A 109 10.57 -9.03 -5.70
C GLN A 109 9.66 -8.26 -6.68
N THR A 110 9.95 -8.31 -7.98
CA THR A 110 9.11 -7.69 -9.01
C THR A 110 7.73 -8.36 -9.12
N ASP A 111 7.66 -9.68 -8.96
CA ASP A 111 6.39 -10.41 -8.99
C ASP A 111 5.48 -9.99 -7.83
N VAL A 112 5.99 -9.89 -6.61
CA VAL A 112 5.18 -9.45 -5.48
C VAL A 112 4.70 -8.00 -5.65
N LEU A 113 5.59 -7.09 -6.10
CA LEU A 113 5.27 -5.67 -6.13
C LEU A 113 4.52 -5.20 -7.39
N LEU A 114 4.81 -5.80 -8.55
CA LEU A 114 4.22 -5.40 -9.83
C LEU A 114 3.18 -6.41 -10.33
N THR A 115 3.57 -7.69 -10.46
CA THR A 115 2.65 -8.71 -10.98
C THR A 115 1.46 -8.90 -10.04
N GLY A 116 1.69 -8.89 -8.73
CA GLY A 116 0.60 -8.96 -7.74
C GLY A 116 -0.38 -7.79 -7.84
N ALA A 117 0.13 -6.55 -7.95
CA ALA A 117 -0.71 -5.38 -8.14
C ALA A 117 -1.48 -5.44 -9.48
N PHE A 118 -0.85 -5.90 -10.56
CA PHE A 118 -1.51 -6.10 -11.84
C PHE A 118 -2.66 -7.10 -11.76
N LEU A 119 -2.45 -8.26 -11.11
CA LEU A 119 -3.48 -9.30 -10.99
C LEU A 119 -4.72 -8.80 -10.24
N PHE A 120 -4.53 -8.18 -9.06
CA PHE A 120 -5.64 -7.60 -8.30
C PHE A 120 -6.33 -6.48 -9.07
N THR A 121 -5.58 -5.56 -9.67
CA THR A 121 -6.13 -4.45 -10.47
C THR A 121 -6.99 -4.96 -11.60
N LYS A 122 -6.49 -5.94 -12.38
CA LYS A 122 -7.21 -6.55 -13.52
C LYS A 122 -8.54 -7.20 -13.08
N LEU A 123 -8.50 -8.01 -12.02
CA LEU A 123 -9.68 -8.76 -11.59
C LEU A 123 -10.72 -7.88 -10.89
N VAL A 124 -10.26 -6.94 -10.05
CA VAL A 124 -11.15 -5.98 -9.39
C VAL A 124 -11.75 -5.00 -10.40
N ALA A 125 -10.99 -4.51 -11.39
CA ALA A 125 -11.52 -3.67 -12.46
C ALA A 125 -12.64 -4.37 -13.24
N LYS A 126 -12.41 -5.63 -13.66
CA LYS A 126 -13.44 -6.44 -14.30
C LYS A 126 -14.70 -6.55 -13.46
N GLN A 127 -14.55 -6.85 -12.16
CA GLN A 127 -15.66 -6.94 -11.24
C GLN A 127 -16.41 -5.61 -11.09
N MET A 128 -15.69 -4.49 -10.96
CA MET A 128 -16.29 -3.16 -10.88
C MET A 128 -17.11 -2.84 -12.13
N ILE A 129 -16.56 -3.09 -13.32
CA ILE A 129 -17.23 -2.87 -14.61
C ILE A 129 -18.49 -3.74 -14.73
N GLU A 130 -18.38 -5.05 -14.44
CA GLU A 130 -19.51 -5.98 -14.47
C GLU A 130 -20.65 -5.57 -13.53
N LEU A 131 -20.32 -4.96 -12.39
CA LEU A 131 -21.29 -4.52 -11.39
C LEU A 131 -21.76 -3.07 -11.57
N GLY A 132 -21.26 -2.36 -12.58
CA GLY A 132 -21.56 -0.94 -12.79
C GLY A 132 -21.05 -0.04 -11.64
N ARG A 133 -19.96 -0.41 -10.98
CA ARG A 133 -19.37 0.35 -9.88
C ARG A 133 -18.32 1.32 -10.38
N HIS A 134 -18.46 2.60 -10.04
CA HIS A 134 -17.43 3.62 -10.22
C HIS A 134 -16.49 3.59 -9.03
N GLY A 135 -15.43 2.77 -9.14
CA GLY A 135 -14.55 2.44 -8.00
C GLY A 135 -13.30 3.31 -7.92
N ASN A 136 -12.48 2.98 -6.94
CA ASN A 136 -11.18 3.63 -6.73
C ASN A 136 -10.08 2.61 -6.46
N MET A 137 -8.89 2.83 -7.04
CA MET A 137 -7.71 1.99 -6.82
C MET A 137 -6.54 2.85 -6.35
N ILE A 138 -5.83 2.37 -5.33
CA ILE A 138 -4.68 3.04 -4.74
C ILE A 138 -3.48 2.09 -4.73
N ASN A 139 -2.42 2.47 -5.42
CA ASN A 139 -1.16 1.74 -5.43
C ASN A 139 -0.18 2.35 -4.42
N ILE A 140 0.34 1.56 -3.49
CA ILE A 140 1.30 2.04 -2.51
C ILE A 140 2.72 1.98 -3.10
N ILE A 141 3.27 3.17 -3.36
CA ILE A 141 4.59 3.35 -3.95
C ILE A 141 5.68 3.41 -2.85
N SER A 142 6.67 4.24 -3.00
CA SER A 142 7.73 4.61 -2.06
C SER A 142 8.53 5.77 -2.65
N THR A 143 9.17 6.56 -1.80
CA THR A 143 10.20 7.51 -2.26
C THR A 143 11.30 6.83 -3.08
N ALA A 144 11.61 5.56 -2.81
CA ALA A 144 12.54 4.74 -3.61
C ALA A 144 12.08 4.50 -5.06
N GLY A 145 10.79 4.67 -5.38
CA GLY A 145 10.28 4.64 -6.75
C GLY A 145 10.50 5.93 -7.53
N HIS A 146 10.87 7.01 -6.84
CA HIS A 146 11.15 8.33 -7.43
C HIS A 146 12.65 8.66 -7.46
N GLN A 147 13.41 8.06 -6.55
CA GLN A 147 14.83 8.35 -6.35
C GLN A 147 15.65 7.06 -6.38
N GLY A 148 16.91 7.16 -6.86
CA GLY A 148 17.83 6.03 -6.78
C GLY A 148 18.24 5.75 -5.34
N GLU A 149 17.89 4.58 -4.83
CA GLU A 149 18.28 4.12 -3.50
C GLU A 149 19.36 3.04 -3.63
N PRO A 150 20.61 3.32 -3.19
CA PRO A 150 21.69 2.34 -3.25
C PRO A 150 21.32 1.08 -2.45
N GLY A 151 21.67 -0.12 -2.99
CA GLY A 151 21.40 -1.38 -2.31
C GLY A 151 19.92 -1.81 -2.27
N ASN A 152 19.07 -1.23 -3.12
CA ASN A 152 17.62 -1.57 -3.15
C ASN A 152 17.08 -1.62 -4.58
N ILE A 153 17.84 -2.24 -5.50
CA ILE A 153 17.59 -2.15 -6.95
C ILE A 153 16.23 -2.74 -7.35
N GLY A 154 15.88 -3.92 -6.86
CA GLY A 154 14.62 -4.58 -7.22
C GLY A 154 13.40 -3.84 -6.71
N TYR A 155 13.44 -3.42 -5.44
CA TYR A 155 12.34 -2.67 -4.82
C TYR A 155 12.12 -1.31 -5.48
N GLY A 156 13.19 -0.51 -5.62
CA GLY A 156 13.09 0.83 -6.23
C GLY A 156 12.58 0.76 -7.67
N THR A 157 13.10 -0.19 -8.46
CA THR A 157 12.64 -0.39 -9.85
C THR A 157 11.17 -0.81 -9.90
N ALA A 158 10.74 -1.75 -9.06
CA ALA A 158 9.35 -2.18 -9.02
C ALA A 158 8.41 -1.04 -8.59
N LYS A 159 8.79 -0.23 -7.58
CA LYS A 159 7.99 0.92 -7.15
C LYS A 159 7.94 2.03 -8.21
N GLY A 160 9.02 2.26 -8.95
CA GLY A 160 9.03 3.15 -10.11
C GLY A 160 8.14 2.64 -11.25
N GLY A 161 8.18 1.34 -11.53
CA GLY A 161 7.27 0.68 -12.47
C GLY A 161 5.80 0.80 -12.06
N LEU A 162 5.50 0.61 -10.77
CA LEU A 162 4.16 0.74 -10.22
C LEU A 162 3.62 2.18 -10.30
N LEU A 163 4.49 3.19 -10.19
CA LEU A 163 4.14 4.58 -10.41
C LEU A 163 3.67 4.85 -11.85
N HIS A 164 4.39 4.30 -12.85
CA HIS A 164 3.97 4.40 -14.24
C HIS A 164 2.72 3.56 -14.53
N PHE A 165 2.64 2.33 -13.99
CA PHE A 165 1.46 1.48 -14.05
C PHE A 165 0.19 2.19 -13.59
N THR A 166 0.26 2.95 -12.49
CA THR A 166 -0.85 3.78 -11.98
C THR A 166 -1.39 4.72 -13.06
N ARG A 167 -0.50 5.41 -13.77
CA ARG A 167 -0.89 6.36 -14.83
C ARG A 167 -1.52 5.67 -16.04
N ALA A 168 -0.92 4.56 -16.48
CA ALA A 168 -1.42 3.79 -17.61
C ALA A 168 -2.83 3.24 -17.33
N VAL A 169 -3.00 2.56 -16.18
CA VAL A 169 -4.29 1.99 -15.78
C VAL A 169 -5.36 3.06 -15.52
N ALA A 170 -4.96 4.24 -15.01
CA ALA A 170 -5.89 5.35 -14.86
C ALA A 170 -6.50 5.79 -16.18
N MET A 171 -5.72 5.78 -17.27
CA MET A 171 -6.22 6.10 -18.61
C MET A 171 -7.11 5.00 -19.18
N ASP A 172 -6.72 3.72 -18.98
CA ASP A 172 -7.49 2.58 -19.45
C ASP A 172 -8.87 2.46 -18.76
N LEU A 173 -8.97 2.91 -17.50
CA LEU A 173 -10.20 2.73 -16.71
C LEU A 173 -11.04 4.00 -16.56
N ALA A 174 -10.59 5.13 -17.07
CA ALA A 174 -11.29 6.42 -16.96
C ALA A 174 -12.71 6.39 -17.58
N GLU A 175 -12.87 5.73 -18.74
CA GLU A 175 -14.17 5.61 -19.41
C GLU A 175 -15.22 4.84 -18.59
N TYR A 176 -14.78 3.99 -17.64
CA TYR A 176 -15.65 3.26 -16.72
C TYR A 176 -15.90 4.01 -15.41
N GLY A 177 -15.41 5.25 -15.28
CA GLY A 177 -15.52 6.04 -14.05
C GLY A 177 -14.71 5.48 -12.88
N ILE A 178 -13.72 4.62 -13.14
CA ILE A 178 -12.82 4.06 -12.13
C ILE A 178 -11.56 4.92 -12.03
N ARG A 179 -11.29 5.45 -10.84
CA ARG A 179 -10.10 6.27 -10.57
C ARG A 179 -8.94 5.40 -10.09
N VAL A 180 -7.74 5.68 -10.56
CA VAL A 180 -6.54 4.96 -10.15
C VAL A 180 -5.46 5.96 -9.77
N ASN A 181 -5.04 5.95 -8.51
CA ASN A 181 -4.03 6.86 -7.98
C ASN A 181 -2.93 6.08 -7.24
N SER A 182 -1.87 6.76 -6.89
CA SER A 182 -0.85 6.20 -5.99
C SER A 182 -0.68 7.05 -4.74
N LEU A 183 -0.18 6.39 -3.70
CA LEU A 183 0.23 6.98 -2.45
C LEU A 183 1.71 6.66 -2.24
N THR A 184 2.53 7.68 -2.05
CA THR A 184 3.98 7.52 -1.83
C THR A 184 4.37 7.77 -0.37
N PRO A 185 4.59 6.70 0.41
CA PRO A 185 5.26 6.76 1.70
C PRO A 185 6.76 7.02 1.58
N THR A 186 7.36 7.45 2.69
CA THR A 186 8.81 7.44 2.92
C THR A 186 9.16 6.56 4.13
N ALA A 187 10.37 6.67 4.65
CA ALA A 187 10.73 6.10 5.95
C ALA A 187 9.66 6.45 6.98
N THR A 188 9.15 5.44 7.68
CA THR A 188 7.94 5.55 8.51
C THR A 188 8.27 5.35 9.97
N ASP A 189 7.68 6.16 10.85
CA ASP A 189 7.77 5.95 12.29
C ASP A 189 7.21 4.56 12.63
N ARG A 190 7.99 3.83 13.42
CA ARG A 190 7.70 2.44 13.78
C ARG A 190 6.78 2.31 14.99
N ALA A 191 6.62 3.36 15.77
CA ALA A 191 5.89 3.30 17.06
C ALA A 191 4.48 2.74 16.89
N GLU A 192 3.66 3.34 16.02
CA GLU A 192 2.30 2.84 15.77
C GLU A 192 2.27 1.39 15.24
N GLY A 193 3.24 1.01 14.39
CA GLY A 193 3.34 -0.36 13.89
C GLY A 193 3.69 -1.38 14.97
N LEU A 194 4.58 -1.01 15.88
CA LEU A 194 4.95 -1.85 17.03
C LEU A 194 3.79 -1.98 18.02
N GLU A 195 3.11 -0.88 18.36
CA GLU A 195 1.93 -0.90 19.21
C GLU A 195 0.81 -1.76 18.60
N ARG A 196 0.59 -1.64 17.29
CA ARG A 196 -0.39 -2.46 16.57
C ARG A 196 -0.01 -3.93 16.58
N ALA A 197 1.25 -4.27 16.34
CA ALA A 197 1.73 -5.65 16.40
C ALA A 197 1.55 -6.25 17.81
N GLN A 198 1.82 -5.48 18.84
CA GLN A 198 1.59 -5.88 20.23
C GLN A 198 0.08 -6.09 20.49
N ARG A 199 -0.77 -5.17 20.09
CA ARG A 199 -2.23 -5.28 20.23
C ARG A 199 -2.79 -6.48 19.46
N TRP A 200 -2.22 -6.79 18.30
CA TRP A 200 -2.59 -7.95 17.48
C TRP A 200 -2.02 -9.28 18.00
N GLY A 201 -1.11 -9.25 18.95
CA GLY A 201 -0.42 -10.45 19.46
C GLY A 201 0.48 -11.13 18.42
N VAL A 202 0.95 -10.41 17.41
CA VAL A 202 1.77 -10.95 16.32
C VAL A 202 3.23 -10.52 16.43
N LYS A 203 4.14 -11.40 16.01
CA LYS A 203 5.55 -11.04 15.87
C LYS A 203 5.75 -10.23 14.58
N TRP A 204 6.10 -8.98 14.73
CA TRP A 204 6.50 -8.13 13.62
C TRP A 204 7.88 -7.54 13.88
N PRO A 205 8.91 -7.95 13.11
CA PRO A 205 10.28 -7.48 13.34
C PRO A 205 10.48 -6.00 12.98
N GLY A 206 9.44 -5.37 12.48
CA GLY A 206 9.54 -4.04 11.87
C GLY A 206 10.15 -4.09 10.45
N PRO A 207 10.15 -2.98 9.74
CA PRO A 207 10.92 -2.89 8.51
C PRO A 207 12.37 -3.18 8.85
N ARG A 208 13.03 -4.01 8.06
CA ARG A 208 14.45 -4.37 8.24
C ARG A 208 15.35 -3.16 7.91
N LEU A 209 15.18 -2.07 8.65
CA LEU A 209 16.11 -0.93 8.63
C LEU A 209 17.45 -1.26 9.31
N GLY A 210 17.66 -2.53 9.67
CA GLY A 210 18.84 -2.98 10.43
C GLY A 210 20.13 -3.08 9.63
N GLN A 211 20.06 -3.12 8.31
CA GLN A 211 21.23 -2.90 7.46
C GLN A 211 21.20 -1.44 7.02
N ARG A 212 21.79 -0.56 7.84
CA ARG A 212 22.05 0.81 7.43
C ARG A 212 22.88 0.75 6.15
N LEU A 213 22.28 1.15 5.05
CA LEU A 213 23.05 1.37 3.84
C LEU A 213 24.11 2.45 4.13
N PRO A 214 25.32 2.31 3.62
CA PRO A 214 26.36 3.33 3.79
C PRO A 214 25.83 4.71 3.40
N GLY A 215 26.01 5.71 4.28
CA GLY A 215 25.53 7.08 4.04
C GLY A 215 24.12 7.39 4.55
N TRP A 216 23.41 6.43 5.15
CA TRP A 216 22.12 6.72 5.77
C TRP A 216 22.28 7.46 7.09
N PRO A 217 21.45 8.52 7.36
CA PRO A 217 21.50 9.25 8.62
C PRO A 217 21.12 8.36 9.80
N ALA A 218 21.67 8.67 10.97
CA ALA A 218 21.35 7.96 12.19
C ALA A 218 19.86 8.11 12.57
N ASP A 219 19.31 9.30 12.31
CA ASP A 219 17.90 9.63 12.42
C ASP A 219 17.35 9.99 11.04
N PRO A 220 16.58 9.09 10.39
CA PRO A 220 15.98 9.39 9.08
C PRO A 220 15.01 10.57 9.13
N GLY A 221 14.39 10.85 10.28
CA GLY A 221 13.47 11.97 10.45
C GLY A 221 14.17 13.31 10.33
N ALA A 222 15.36 13.43 10.88
CA ALA A 222 16.15 14.67 10.79
C ALA A 222 16.52 15.08 9.35
N GLY A 223 16.59 14.09 8.43
CA GLY A 223 16.87 14.34 7.00
C GLY A 223 15.66 14.84 6.20
N LEU A 224 14.45 14.79 6.76
CA LEU A 224 13.25 15.26 6.09
C LEU A 224 13.04 16.78 6.31
N PRO A 225 12.51 17.51 5.30
CA PRO A 225 12.15 18.92 5.50
C PRO A 225 11.24 19.19 6.71
N MET A 226 10.30 18.29 7.00
CA MET A 226 9.42 18.40 8.17
C MET A 226 10.07 17.89 9.48
N GLN A 227 11.32 17.43 9.46
CA GLN A 227 12.12 16.97 10.60
C GLN A 227 11.42 15.92 11.48
N LYS A 228 10.50 15.15 10.93
CA LYS A 228 9.81 14.05 11.58
C LYS A 228 9.35 13.01 10.56
N LEU A 229 9.31 11.75 10.96
CA LEU A 229 8.78 10.67 10.14
C LEU A 229 7.24 10.70 10.12
N PRO A 230 6.62 10.43 8.97
CA PRO A 230 5.21 10.09 8.93
C PRO A 230 4.93 8.80 9.69
N SER A 231 3.75 8.70 10.30
CA SER A 231 3.25 7.47 10.94
C SER A 231 2.23 6.75 10.04
N PRO A 232 1.91 5.47 10.29
CA PRO A 232 0.91 4.72 9.57
C PRO A 232 -0.45 5.41 9.45
N SER A 233 -0.89 6.13 10.49
CA SER A 233 -2.15 6.88 10.49
C SER A 233 -2.19 8.04 9.49
N HIS A 234 -1.06 8.66 9.15
CA HIS A 234 -1.00 9.68 8.10
C HIS A 234 -1.34 9.08 6.73
N TYR A 235 -0.87 7.86 6.46
CA TYR A 235 -1.20 7.16 5.21
C TYR A 235 -2.65 6.69 5.18
N GLY A 236 -3.21 6.29 6.33
CA GLY A 236 -4.63 5.96 6.45
C GLY A 236 -5.54 7.13 6.07
N LYS A 237 -5.26 8.34 6.59
CA LYS A 237 -5.99 9.56 6.22
C LYS A 237 -5.87 9.93 4.75
N ALA A 238 -4.67 9.80 4.19
CA ALA A 238 -4.41 10.09 2.77
C ALA A 238 -5.11 9.08 1.86
N ALA A 239 -5.11 7.79 2.21
CA ALA A 239 -5.81 6.74 1.47
C ALA A 239 -7.33 6.95 1.52
N ALA A 240 -7.87 7.30 2.69
CA ALA A 240 -9.30 7.60 2.83
C ALA A 240 -9.72 8.83 1.99
N PHE A 241 -8.90 9.87 1.91
CA PHE A 241 -9.14 11.01 1.02
C PHE A 241 -9.16 10.57 -0.45
N LEU A 242 -8.14 9.86 -0.93
CA LEU A 242 -8.09 9.39 -2.32
C LEU A 242 -9.25 8.46 -2.66
N ALA A 243 -9.72 7.65 -1.70
CA ALA A 243 -10.82 6.73 -1.87
C ALA A 243 -12.20 7.41 -1.88
N SER A 244 -12.32 8.61 -1.32
CA SER A 244 -13.57 9.33 -1.16
C SER A 244 -13.97 10.14 -2.39
N ASP A 245 -15.22 10.64 -2.39
CA ASP A 245 -15.74 11.53 -3.42
C ASP A 245 -15.09 12.93 -3.38
N GLU A 246 -14.39 13.28 -2.30
CA GLU A 246 -13.58 14.51 -2.23
C GLU A 246 -12.43 14.50 -3.28
N ALA A 247 -12.06 13.32 -3.78
CA ALA A 247 -11.06 13.13 -4.82
C ALA A 247 -11.68 12.73 -6.19
N GLU A 248 -12.94 13.05 -6.44
CA GLU A 248 -13.69 12.59 -7.64
C GLU A 248 -13.02 12.94 -8.97
N MET A 249 -12.32 14.07 -9.04
CA MET A 249 -11.61 14.52 -10.24
C MET A 249 -10.10 14.22 -10.22
N ILE A 250 -9.64 13.36 -9.29
CA ILE A 250 -8.23 12.98 -9.16
C ILE A 250 -8.03 11.55 -9.65
N THR A 251 -7.36 11.37 -10.79
CA THR A 251 -6.93 10.07 -11.33
C THR A 251 -5.55 10.18 -12.00
N GLY A 252 -4.76 9.13 -11.97
CA GLY A 252 -3.38 9.11 -12.49
C GLY A 252 -2.38 9.90 -11.65
N PHE A 253 -2.78 10.37 -10.46
CA PHE A 253 -2.01 11.22 -9.58
C PHE A 253 -1.23 10.40 -8.53
N ASP A 254 -0.09 10.94 -8.09
CA ASP A 254 0.69 10.41 -6.97
C ASP A 254 0.64 11.34 -5.78
N LEU A 255 -0.04 10.92 -4.71
CA LEU A 255 -0.11 11.66 -3.46
C LEU A 255 1.07 11.29 -2.57
N ARG A 256 2.00 12.22 -2.41
CA ARG A 256 3.18 12.04 -1.57
C ARG A 256 2.91 12.42 -0.13
N VAL A 257 3.13 11.49 0.80
CA VAL A 257 3.06 11.68 2.25
C VAL A 257 4.45 11.36 2.81
N ASP A 258 5.40 12.18 2.44
CA ASP A 258 6.85 11.92 2.56
C ASP A 258 7.61 12.97 3.39
N GLY A 259 6.91 13.90 4.04
CA GLY A 259 7.55 14.97 4.80
C GLY A 259 8.42 15.91 3.96
N GLY A 260 8.20 15.94 2.63
CA GLY A 260 8.94 16.75 1.67
C GLY A 260 10.20 16.08 1.10
N ALA A 261 10.41 14.78 1.36
CA ALA A 261 11.62 14.05 0.96
C ALA A 261 11.96 14.20 -0.53
N ILE A 262 10.95 14.04 -1.41
CA ILE A 262 11.17 14.13 -2.87
C ILE A 262 11.25 15.58 -3.35
N SER A 263 10.61 16.51 -2.65
CA SER A 263 10.58 17.93 -3.01
C SER A 263 11.80 18.71 -2.52
N LYS A 264 12.63 18.09 -1.69
CA LYS A 264 13.85 18.70 -1.13
C LYS A 264 14.85 19.03 -2.24
N TYR A 265 15.31 20.27 -2.24
CA TYR A 265 16.45 20.65 -3.09
C TYR A 265 17.74 19.98 -2.58
N TRP A 266 18.52 19.39 -3.45
CA TRP A 266 19.58 18.44 -3.11
C TRP A 266 20.70 18.98 -2.19
N ILE A 267 20.98 20.30 -2.23
CA ILE A 267 21.97 20.94 -1.35
C ILE A 267 21.38 21.57 -0.09
N TRP A 268 20.04 21.58 0.05
CA TRP A 268 19.42 22.16 1.24
C TRP A 268 19.42 21.14 2.38
N ASP A 269 19.96 21.56 3.54
CA ASP A 269 19.95 20.77 4.77
C ASP A 269 19.00 21.41 5.79
N PRO A 270 17.92 20.75 6.17
CA PRO A 270 16.95 21.29 7.14
C PRO A 270 17.51 21.42 8.56
N GLY A 271 18.66 20.76 8.86
CA GLY A 271 19.35 20.80 10.15
C GLY A 271 20.49 21.82 10.24
N SER A 272 20.79 22.56 9.17
CA SER A 272 21.88 23.55 9.13
C SER A 272 21.43 24.93 9.56
#